data_5417a388b8b17e5b4ce6f39b79ea0efe
#
_entry.id   5417a388b8b17e5b4ce6f39b79ea0efe
#
_cell.length_a   1.000
_cell.length_b   1.000
_cell.length_c   1.000
_cell.angle_alpha   90.00
_cell.angle_beta   90.00
_cell.angle_gamma   90.00
#
_symmetry.space_group_name_H-M   'P 1'
#
loop_
_entity.id
_entity.type
_entity.pdbx_description
1 polymer ?
#
loop_
_entity_poly.entity_id
_entity_poly.type
_entity_poly.pdbx_seq_one_letter_code
_entity_poly.pdbx_strand_id
1 'polypeptide(L)'
;MPKGCRSTAVALVSLLSGAALSAPTGAAAATPLVWEQWQHEQAVVDVAGPLSSGDLVVAAGPHLYRVRPDGTQSDLSPAYAAPPFAPPPGAEPYIAVVPSDPTGRWFGFTTDTVFAIRPASPSAVIRIAPGGNPSTIALLPQAGSLNGIALDTVGRFGHRLLVSGSLSGGHTAVVALDAAGNETTLTTTAPVFEGGLTVAPMSFPKFGGDLIAPDELSGRALAIDPTGAATLVATSDAPAGPDTGVEGAAFVPSGFLTSGTAYTADRSTPGNPHPGTDTLLRLQGVALAAAGVHEGDILLITEGSDRIVDIQCTPGCTSQTIGMGQSVAHGEGHLLLVAGRPVAGQTPSASPTPAPVATAEGGVPVVPVVLVAAAVVLALGWLGGRWFRRRRPSSDA
;
A
#
# COMPACT_ATOMS: atom_id res chain seq x y z
N MET A 1 -62.85 -66.91 -7.28
CA MET A 1 -61.64 -67.73 -7.53
C MET A 1 -60.44 -66.77 -7.50
N PRO A 2 -59.61 -66.81 -6.48
CA PRO A 2 -58.48 -65.90 -6.42
C PRO A 2 -57.20 -66.56 -6.98
N LYS A 3 -56.46 -65.80 -7.77
CA LYS A 3 -55.12 -66.19 -8.28
C LYS A 3 -54.05 -65.65 -7.36
N GLY A 4 -53.22 -66.57 -6.87
CA GLY A 4 -52.13 -66.27 -5.98
C GLY A 4 -50.97 -65.49 -6.64
N CYS A 5 -50.41 -64.56 -5.88
CA CYS A 5 -49.23 -63.83 -6.23
C CYS A 5 -48.02 -64.41 -5.46
N ARG A 6 -47.06 -64.93 -6.23
CA ARG A 6 -45.77 -65.41 -5.65
C ARG A 6 -44.80 -64.26 -5.47
N SER A 7 -44.42 -64.02 -4.26
CA SER A 7 -43.39 -63.06 -3.94
C SER A 7 -42.00 -63.68 -4.13
N THR A 8 -41.19 -63.09 -4.99
CA THR A 8 -39.78 -63.42 -5.15
C THR A 8 -38.94 -62.44 -4.33
N ALA A 9 -38.28 -62.96 -3.29
CA ALA A 9 -37.36 -62.18 -2.50
C ALA A 9 -36.00 -62.05 -3.22
N VAL A 10 -35.61 -60.82 -3.55
CA VAL A 10 -34.28 -60.50 -4.09
C VAL A 10 -33.41 -60.06 -2.91
N ALA A 11 -32.37 -60.84 -2.61
CA ALA A 11 -31.38 -60.47 -1.62
C ALA A 11 -30.40 -59.42 -2.22
N LEU A 12 -30.39 -58.23 -1.68
CA LEU A 12 -29.47 -57.18 -2.06
C LEU A 12 -28.22 -57.31 -1.17
N VAL A 13 -27.10 -57.70 -1.76
CA VAL A 13 -25.77 -57.70 -1.09
C VAL A 13 -25.20 -56.32 -1.25
N SER A 14 -25.16 -55.53 -0.16
CA SER A 14 -24.54 -54.22 -0.13
C SER A 14 -23.02 -54.36 0.09
N LEU A 15 -22.26 -54.13 -0.97
CA LEU A 15 -20.81 -53.94 -0.90
C LEU A 15 -20.54 -52.52 -0.35
N LEU A 16 -20.17 -52.43 0.91
CA LEU A 16 -19.63 -51.20 1.53
C LEU A 16 -18.19 -51.02 1.05
N SER A 17 -18.01 -50.24 -0.01
CA SER A 17 -16.69 -49.72 -0.39
C SER A 17 -16.31 -48.59 0.58
N GLY A 18 -15.39 -48.85 1.48
CA GLY A 18 -14.80 -47.85 2.37
C GLY A 18 -13.96 -46.86 1.57
N ALA A 19 -14.56 -45.71 1.21
CA ALA A 19 -13.78 -44.56 0.73
C ALA A 19 -13.07 -43.96 1.95
N ALA A 20 -11.73 -44.08 2.04
CA ALA A 20 -10.91 -43.36 2.95
C ALA A 20 -10.99 -41.86 2.59
N LEU A 21 -11.74 -41.10 3.37
CA LEU A 21 -11.73 -39.62 3.33
C LEU A 21 -10.36 -39.18 3.76
N SER A 22 -9.49 -38.83 2.82
CA SER A 22 -8.28 -38.06 3.09
C SER A 22 -8.73 -36.72 3.66
N ALA A 23 -8.48 -36.48 4.96
CA ALA A 23 -8.67 -35.18 5.54
C ALA A 23 -7.81 -34.17 4.76
N PRO A 24 -8.35 -33.00 4.36
CA PRO A 24 -7.52 -31.96 3.78
C PRO A 24 -6.45 -31.62 4.78
N THR A 25 -5.18 -31.75 4.40
CA THR A 25 -4.05 -31.19 5.15
C THR A 25 -4.37 -29.70 5.31
N GLY A 26 -4.67 -29.30 6.54
CA GLY A 26 -4.98 -27.91 6.86
C GLY A 26 -3.87 -27.04 6.28
N ALA A 27 -4.20 -26.11 5.37
CA ALA A 27 -3.29 -25.08 4.96
C ALA A 27 -2.82 -24.38 6.25
N ALA A 28 -1.50 -24.37 6.48
CA ALA A 28 -0.94 -23.58 7.58
C ALA A 28 -1.43 -22.15 7.37
N ALA A 29 -2.04 -21.58 8.41
CA ALA A 29 -2.45 -20.19 8.37
C ALA A 29 -1.20 -19.35 8.03
N ALA A 30 -1.27 -18.55 6.97
CA ALA A 30 -0.18 -17.66 6.61
C ALA A 30 0.14 -16.78 7.82
N THR A 31 1.43 -16.66 8.15
CA THR A 31 1.85 -15.76 9.21
C THR A 31 1.49 -14.33 8.78
N PRO A 32 0.72 -13.59 9.60
CA PRO A 32 0.35 -12.22 9.25
C PRO A 32 1.60 -11.38 9.00
N LEU A 33 1.53 -10.46 8.03
CA LEU A 33 2.58 -9.47 7.84
C LEU A 33 2.58 -8.50 9.02
N VAL A 34 3.77 -8.06 9.40
CA VAL A 34 3.94 -7.09 10.50
C VAL A 34 4.91 -6.01 10.05
N TRP A 35 4.42 -4.77 10.03
CA TRP A 35 5.29 -3.62 9.87
C TRP A 35 6.13 -3.39 11.11
N GLU A 36 7.40 -3.11 10.92
CA GLU A 36 8.30 -2.67 11.97
C GLU A 36 8.23 -1.15 12.09
N GLN A 37 7.95 -0.62 13.28
CA GLN A 37 8.13 0.80 13.58
C GLN A 37 9.63 1.10 13.61
N TRP A 38 10.09 1.93 12.66
CA TRP A 38 11.52 2.16 12.49
C TRP A 38 11.97 3.52 12.99
N GLN A 39 11.29 4.59 12.60
CA GLN A 39 11.63 5.97 12.98
C GLN A 39 10.36 6.70 13.41
N HIS A 40 10.41 7.37 14.56
CA HIS A 40 9.30 8.23 14.98
C HIS A 40 9.54 9.64 14.45
N GLU A 41 8.58 10.13 13.66
CA GLU A 41 8.62 11.46 13.02
C GLU A 41 7.29 12.15 13.22
N GLN A 42 7.27 13.17 14.07
CA GLN A 42 6.04 13.91 14.34
C GLN A 42 5.42 14.47 13.05
N ALA A 43 4.15 14.17 12.81
CA ALA A 43 3.40 14.54 11.62
C ALA A 43 4.06 14.03 10.33
N VAL A 44 4.56 12.78 10.34
CA VAL A 44 5.05 12.11 9.12
C VAL A 44 3.93 12.03 8.09
N VAL A 45 4.27 12.28 6.82
CA VAL A 45 3.30 12.30 5.71
C VAL A 45 3.78 11.42 4.56
N ASP A 46 5.06 11.46 4.23
CA ASP A 46 5.52 10.83 3.00
C ASP A 46 6.98 10.39 3.07
N VAL A 47 7.35 9.41 2.23
CA VAL A 47 8.71 8.92 2.08
C VAL A 47 9.05 8.71 0.62
N ALA A 48 10.23 9.17 0.19
CA ALA A 48 10.73 9.00 -1.18
C ALA A 48 12.22 8.70 -1.22
N GLY A 49 12.72 8.26 -2.37
CA GLY A 49 14.14 7.96 -2.58
C GLY A 49 14.37 6.57 -3.21
N PRO A 50 15.54 5.94 -2.97
CA PRO A 50 16.66 6.52 -2.23
C PRO A 50 17.42 7.60 -3.01
N LEU A 51 18.10 8.49 -2.30
CA LEU A 51 19.14 9.36 -2.85
C LEU A 51 20.33 8.51 -3.32
N SER A 52 21.24 9.11 -4.08
CA SER A 52 22.48 8.44 -4.54
C SER A 52 23.35 7.92 -3.39
N SER A 53 23.26 8.53 -2.21
CA SER A 53 23.88 8.07 -0.97
C SER A 53 23.25 6.79 -0.38
N GLY A 54 22.04 6.43 -0.81
CA GLY A 54 21.22 5.38 -0.22
C GLY A 54 20.29 5.87 0.90
N ASP A 55 20.32 7.16 1.22
CA ASP A 55 19.46 7.77 2.23
C ASP A 55 18.03 7.94 1.70
N LEU A 56 17.05 7.89 2.58
CA LEU A 56 15.66 8.22 2.28
C LEU A 56 15.40 9.72 2.54
N VAL A 57 14.36 10.24 1.90
CA VAL A 57 13.79 11.54 2.21
C VAL A 57 12.42 11.33 2.83
N VAL A 58 12.19 11.96 3.98
CA VAL A 58 10.92 11.87 4.73
C VAL A 58 10.34 13.26 4.87
N ALA A 59 9.08 13.42 4.48
CA ALA A 59 8.30 14.63 4.74
C ALA A 59 7.54 14.48 6.05
N ALA A 60 7.75 15.41 6.99
CA ALA A 60 7.08 15.39 8.28
C ALA A 60 6.78 16.83 8.73
N GLY A 61 5.50 17.16 8.80
CA GLY A 61 5.04 18.53 9.03
C GLY A 61 5.67 19.50 8.02
N PRO A 62 6.31 20.60 8.48
CA PRO A 62 6.97 21.55 7.58
C PRO A 62 8.40 21.16 7.22
N HIS A 63 8.90 20.02 7.64
CA HIS A 63 10.28 19.60 7.47
C HIS A 63 10.46 18.51 6.42
N LEU A 64 11.66 18.48 5.84
CA LEU A 64 12.16 17.37 5.03
C LEU A 64 13.41 16.81 5.71
N TYR A 65 13.37 15.55 6.09
CA TYR A 65 14.48 14.87 6.71
C TYR A 65 15.19 13.94 5.73
N ARG A 66 16.52 13.88 5.86
CA ARG A 66 17.34 12.82 5.29
C ARG A 66 17.50 11.75 6.34
N VAL A 67 17.08 10.52 6.04
CA VAL A 67 17.17 9.37 6.94
C VAL A 67 18.11 8.33 6.34
N ARG A 68 19.19 8.04 7.03
CA ARG A 68 20.17 7.03 6.63
C ARG A 68 19.65 5.61 6.90
N PRO A 69 20.25 4.58 6.23
CA PRO A 69 19.89 3.18 6.48
C PRO A 69 20.05 2.72 7.94
N ASP A 70 20.93 3.37 8.70
CA ASP A 70 21.12 3.12 10.14
C ASP A 70 20.11 3.84 11.04
N GLY A 71 19.19 4.62 10.44
CA GLY A 71 18.19 5.40 11.16
C GLY A 71 18.66 6.78 11.60
N THR A 72 19.93 7.16 11.39
CA THR A 72 20.40 8.51 11.67
C THR A 72 19.73 9.52 10.76
N GLN A 73 19.14 10.55 11.33
CA GLN A 73 18.47 11.60 10.58
C GLN A 73 19.14 12.95 10.66
N SER A 74 18.88 13.79 9.67
CA SER A 74 19.27 15.20 9.62
C SER A 74 18.27 15.99 8.79
N ASP A 75 18.09 17.27 9.09
CA ASP A 75 17.27 18.15 8.25
C ASP A 75 17.91 18.27 6.86
N LEU A 76 17.13 17.98 5.83
CA LEU A 76 17.57 18.07 4.42
C LEU A 76 17.63 19.53 3.95
N SER A 77 16.70 20.35 4.41
CA SER A 77 16.53 21.74 3.97
C SER A 77 15.90 22.60 5.05
N PRO A 78 16.68 23.14 5.98
CA PRO A 78 16.13 24.04 7.01
C PRO A 78 15.36 25.25 6.45
N ALA A 79 15.75 25.73 5.27
CA ALA A 79 15.08 26.83 4.61
C ALA A 79 13.71 26.47 4.04
N TYR A 80 13.43 25.17 3.78
CA TYR A 80 12.12 24.72 3.34
C TYR A 80 11.06 24.91 4.42
N ALA A 81 11.40 24.72 5.68
CA ALA A 81 10.50 24.87 6.82
C ALA A 81 10.04 26.32 7.09
N ALA A 82 10.49 27.28 6.29
CA ALA A 82 10.15 28.68 6.42
C ALA A 82 9.35 29.20 5.21
N PRO A 83 8.51 30.24 5.39
CA PRO A 83 7.89 30.93 4.26
C PRO A 83 8.94 31.46 3.25
N PRO A 84 8.68 31.44 1.95
CA PRO A 84 7.41 31.08 1.31
C PRO A 84 7.26 29.60 0.95
N PHE A 85 8.14 28.71 1.40
CA PHE A 85 8.22 27.33 0.94
C PHE A 85 7.42 26.37 1.82
N ALA A 86 7.41 26.59 3.14
CA ALA A 86 6.74 25.71 4.09
C ALA A 86 5.28 25.43 3.71
N PRO A 87 4.83 24.15 3.79
CA PRO A 87 3.42 23.83 3.71
C PRO A 87 2.67 24.44 4.91
N PRO A 88 1.37 24.73 4.78
CA PRO A 88 0.57 25.14 5.92
C PRO A 88 0.44 24.02 6.94
N PRO A 89 0.14 24.34 8.22
CA PRO A 89 -0.10 23.32 9.22
C PRO A 89 -1.23 22.35 8.80
N GLY A 90 -1.01 21.04 8.98
CA GLY A 90 -1.96 19.99 8.62
C GLY A 90 -2.02 19.65 7.13
N ALA A 91 -1.21 20.29 6.28
CA ALA A 91 -1.10 19.92 4.88
C ALA A 91 -0.27 18.64 4.70
N GLU A 92 -0.48 17.98 3.57
CA GLU A 92 0.20 16.74 3.15
C GLU A 92 1.18 17.03 2.00
N PRO A 93 2.44 17.38 2.33
CA PRO A 93 3.44 17.68 1.32
C PRO A 93 4.03 16.38 0.75
N TYR A 94 3.37 15.76 -0.22
CA TYR A 94 3.95 14.60 -0.92
C TYR A 94 5.19 15.00 -1.70
N ILE A 95 6.13 14.06 -1.79
CA ILE A 95 7.48 14.31 -2.30
C ILE A 95 7.88 13.32 -3.39
N ALA A 96 8.74 13.76 -4.31
CA ALA A 96 9.38 12.91 -5.31
C ALA A 96 10.88 13.21 -5.36
N VAL A 97 11.68 12.17 -5.55
CA VAL A 97 13.16 12.28 -5.63
C VAL A 97 13.61 11.95 -7.05
N VAL A 98 14.45 12.81 -7.62
CA VAL A 98 15.08 12.53 -8.91
C VAL A 98 16.07 11.38 -8.76
N PRO A 99 15.90 10.29 -9.55
CA PRO A 99 16.76 9.11 -9.44
C PRO A 99 18.23 9.44 -9.66
N SER A 100 19.11 8.67 -9.06
CA SER A 100 20.55 8.79 -9.29
C SER A 100 20.88 8.38 -10.72
N ASP A 101 21.74 9.20 -11.36
CA ASP A 101 22.27 8.96 -12.70
C ASP A 101 23.78 9.23 -12.70
N PRO A 102 24.61 8.39 -13.34
CA PRO A 102 26.06 8.56 -13.37
C PRO A 102 26.54 9.89 -13.97
N THR A 103 25.72 10.54 -14.79
CA THR A 103 26.03 11.85 -15.38
C THR A 103 25.71 13.02 -14.45
N GLY A 104 25.10 12.76 -13.27
CA GLY A 104 24.61 13.76 -12.35
C GLY A 104 23.34 14.46 -12.82
N ARG A 105 22.76 14.01 -13.93
CA ARG A 105 21.52 14.54 -14.49
C ARG A 105 20.63 13.42 -15.01
N TRP A 106 19.33 13.58 -14.78
CA TRP A 106 18.32 12.67 -15.24
C TRP A 106 17.29 13.45 -16.07
N PHE A 107 17.33 13.31 -17.41
CA PHE A 107 16.43 14.00 -18.37
C PHE A 107 16.27 15.51 -18.10
N GLY A 108 17.37 16.21 -17.81
CA GLY A 108 17.36 17.67 -17.53
C GLY A 108 17.25 18.01 -16.06
N PHE A 109 16.71 17.13 -15.23
CA PHE A 109 16.73 17.28 -13.77
C PHE A 109 18.11 16.97 -13.20
N THR A 110 18.50 17.63 -12.12
CA THR A 110 19.70 17.29 -11.37
C THR A 110 19.37 16.10 -10.46
N THR A 111 20.21 15.04 -10.46
CA THR A 111 20.02 13.89 -9.55
C THR A 111 20.01 14.33 -8.09
N ASP A 112 19.32 13.58 -7.24
CA ASP A 112 19.10 13.89 -5.82
C ASP A 112 18.32 15.20 -5.55
N THR A 113 17.76 15.83 -6.59
CA THR A 113 16.75 16.89 -6.38
C THR A 113 15.50 16.30 -5.78
N VAL A 114 14.96 16.95 -4.76
CA VAL A 114 13.67 16.60 -4.16
C VAL A 114 12.63 17.60 -4.61
N PHE A 115 11.46 17.13 -4.99
CA PHE A 115 10.28 17.96 -5.21
C PHE A 115 9.28 17.71 -4.10
N ALA A 116 8.67 18.78 -3.60
CA ALA A 116 7.57 18.71 -2.64
C ALA A 116 6.40 19.52 -3.14
N ILE A 117 5.19 19.00 -3.04
CA ILE A 117 3.99 19.79 -3.29
C ILE A 117 3.70 20.70 -2.09
N ARG A 118 3.19 21.87 -2.37
CA ARG A 118 2.59 22.77 -1.39
C ARG A 118 1.12 22.95 -1.75
N PRO A 119 0.20 22.26 -1.06
CA PRO A 119 -1.22 22.23 -1.42
C PRO A 119 -1.99 23.52 -1.12
N ALA A 120 -1.35 24.51 -0.47
CA ALA A 120 -1.98 25.77 -0.15
C ALA A 120 -2.12 26.71 -1.35
N SER A 121 -3.07 27.67 -1.25
CA SER A 121 -3.24 28.73 -2.26
C SER A 121 -2.19 29.84 -2.08
N PRO A 122 -1.39 30.18 -3.13
CA PRO A 122 -1.35 29.47 -4.41
C PRO A 122 -0.64 28.13 -4.29
N SER A 123 -1.23 27.11 -4.91
CA SER A 123 -0.62 25.77 -4.99
C SER A 123 0.69 25.83 -5.76
N ALA A 124 1.72 25.15 -5.26
CA ALA A 124 3.06 25.23 -5.81
C ALA A 124 3.79 23.90 -5.75
N VAL A 125 4.75 23.73 -6.64
CA VAL A 125 5.80 22.70 -6.53
C VAL A 125 7.09 23.38 -6.09
N ILE A 126 7.65 22.90 -5.01
CA ILE A 126 8.91 23.36 -4.42
C ILE A 126 10.00 22.38 -4.84
N ARG A 127 11.06 22.88 -5.41
CA ARG A 127 12.28 22.14 -5.72
C ARG A 127 13.31 22.38 -4.63
N ILE A 128 13.84 21.33 -4.07
CA ILE A 128 14.97 21.34 -3.14
C ILE A 128 16.17 20.78 -3.89
N ALA A 129 17.16 21.63 -4.16
CA ALA A 129 18.40 21.22 -4.81
C ALA A 129 19.19 20.24 -3.92
N PRO A 130 20.13 19.44 -4.47
CA PRO A 130 20.94 18.48 -3.68
C PRO A 130 21.69 19.13 -2.49
N GLY A 131 21.98 20.43 -2.57
CA GLY A 131 22.55 21.21 -1.48
C GLY A 131 21.55 21.74 -0.44
N GLY A 132 20.28 21.32 -0.50
CA GLY A 132 19.25 21.71 0.46
C GLY A 132 18.60 23.08 0.20
N ASN A 133 18.89 23.77 -0.90
CA ASN A 133 18.33 25.08 -1.21
C ASN A 133 16.95 24.95 -1.88
N PRO A 134 15.86 25.46 -1.25
CA PRO A 134 14.53 25.42 -1.84
C PRO A 134 14.32 26.53 -2.87
N SER A 135 13.46 26.27 -3.86
CA SER A 135 12.96 27.25 -4.82
C SER A 135 11.60 26.81 -5.38
N THR A 136 10.70 27.74 -5.63
CA THR A 136 9.45 27.43 -6.35
C THR A 136 9.78 27.17 -7.81
N ILE A 137 9.44 25.97 -8.33
CA ILE A 137 9.63 25.64 -9.76
C ILE A 137 8.38 25.95 -10.58
N ALA A 138 7.19 25.76 -9.99
CA ALA A 138 5.92 26.06 -10.65
C ALA A 138 4.87 26.51 -9.62
N LEU A 139 3.96 27.41 -10.08
CA LEU A 139 2.72 27.74 -9.41
C LEU A 139 1.58 27.11 -10.23
N LEU A 140 0.73 26.31 -9.61
CA LEU A 140 -0.29 25.50 -10.28
C LEU A 140 -1.71 25.83 -9.78
N PRO A 141 -2.16 27.10 -9.85
CA PRO A 141 -3.48 27.45 -9.34
C PRO A 141 -4.63 26.75 -10.08
N GLN A 142 -4.39 26.33 -11.33
CA GLN A 142 -5.35 25.60 -12.16
C GLN A 142 -5.51 24.14 -11.73
N ALA A 143 -4.58 23.61 -10.95
CA ALA A 143 -4.66 22.24 -10.44
C ALA A 143 -5.41 22.14 -9.10
N GLY A 144 -5.88 23.26 -8.55
CA GLY A 144 -6.59 23.27 -7.27
C GLY A 144 -5.68 22.99 -6.07
N SER A 145 -6.13 22.18 -5.11
CA SER A 145 -5.29 21.70 -4.02
C SER A 145 -4.47 20.52 -4.49
N LEU A 146 -3.13 20.65 -4.43
CA LEU A 146 -2.24 19.56 -4.86
C LEU A 146 -2.32 18.39 -3.87
N ASN A 147 -2.40 17.17 -4.40
CA ASN A 147 -2.63 15.95 -3.62
C ASN A 147 -1.92 14.70 -4.15
N GLY A 148 -0.92 14.87 -5.01
CA GLY A 148 -0.10 13.74 -5.48
C GLY A 148 1.03 14.21 -6.37
N ILE A 149 2.13 13.45 -6.40
CA ILE A 149 3.33 13.73 -7.18
C ILE A 149 4.05 12.44 -7.56
N ALA A 150 4.54 12.34 -8.79
CA ALA A 150 5.38 11.23 -9.25
C ALA A 150 6.35 11.69 -10.34
N LEU A 151 7.48 11.01 -10.49
CA LEU A 151 8.35 11.17 -11.66
C LEU A 151 8.03 10.10 -12.71
N ASP A 152 7.94 10.51 -13.97
CA ASP A 152 7.85 9.58 -15.09
C ASP A 152 9.21 8.93 -15.36
N THR A 153 9.51 7.86 -14.65
CA THR A 153 10.79 7.15 -14.73
C THR A 153 10.95 6.33 -16.01
N VAL A 154 9.88 6.14 -16.79
CA VAL A 154 9.86 5.27 -17.98
C VAL A 154 9.79 6.03 -19.32
N GLY A 155 9.52 7.33 -19.27
CA GLY A 155 9.53 8.24 -20.43
C GLY A 155 8.22 8.36 -21.21
N ARG A 156 7.16 7.74 -20.77
CA ARG A 156 5.86 7.77 -21.44
C ARG A 156 5.24 9.18 -21.43
N PHE A 157 5.51 9.96 -20.39
CA PHE A 157 5.14 11.39 -20.27
C PHE A 157 6.32 12.32 -20.58
N GLY A 158 7.35 11.82 -21.24
CA GLY A 158 8.57 12.58 -21.60
C GLY A 158 9.52 12.83 -20.44
N HIS A 159 9.57 11.91 -19.47
CA HIS A 159 10.40 12.00 -18.26
C HIS A 159 10.13 13.28 -17.46
N ARG A 160 8.85 13.60 -17.28
CA ARG A 160 8.40 14.78 -16.54
C ARG A 160 8.00 14.45 -15.10
N LEU A 161 7.94 15.48 -14.29
CA LEU A 161 7.30 15.43 -12.99
C LEU A 161 5.79 15.54 -13.19
N LEU A 162 5.04 14.56 -12.70
CA LEU A 162 3.58 14.51 -12.75
C LEU A 162 3.03 14.96 -11.41
N VAL A 163 2.07 15.88 -11.44
CA VAL A 163 1.47 16.46 -10.24
C VAL A 163 -0.04 16.40 -10.39
N SER A 164 -0.73 15.91 -9.37
CA SER A 164 -2.19 15.94 -9.31
C SER A 164 -2.70 16.96 -8.31
N GLY A 165 -3.96 17.34 -8.48
CA GLY A 165 -4.64 18.21 -7.54
C GLY A 165 -6.15 18.17 -7.67
N SER A 166 -6.83 18.28 -6.53
CA SER A 166 -8.27 18.23 -6.40
C SER A 166 -8.92 19.52 -6.90
N LEU A 167 -9.88 19.39 -7.81
CA LEU A 167 -10.68 20.50 -8.34
C LEU A 167 -12.06 20.53 -7.69
N SER A 168 -12.68 21.70 -7.69
CA SER A 168 -14.09 21.82 -7.36
C SER A 168 -14.95 20.99 -8.33
N GLY A 169 -15.93 20.25 -7.80
CA GLY A 169 -16.81 19.40 -8.61
C GLY A 169 -16.42 17.92 -8.64
N GLY A 170 -15.46 17.48 -7.81
CA GLY A 170 -15.12 16.06 -7.67
C GLY A 170 -14.32 15.52 -8.84
N HIS A 171 -13.39 16.29 -9.35
CA HIS A 171 -12.43 15.91 -10.38
C HIS A 171 -11.00 16.15 -9.92
N THR A 172 -10.06 15.46 -10.56
CA THR A 172 -8.63 15.65 -10.36
C THR A 172 -8.00 16.21 -11.65
N ALA A 173 -7.18 17.25 -11.50
CA ALA A 173 -6.27 17.71 -12.53
C ALA A 173 -4.96 16.91 -12.48
N VAL A 174 -4.36 16.65 -13.65
CA VAL A 174 -2.99 16.14 -13.77
C VAL A 174 -2.18 17.07 -14.65
N VAL A 175 -1.05 17.52 -14.14
CA VAL A 175 -0.13 18.44 -14.82
C VAL A 175 1.25 17.79 -14.88
N ALA A 176 1.89 17.87 -16.03
CA ALA A 176 3.27 17.41 -16.26
C ALA A 176 4.23 18.61 -16.33
N LEU A 177 5.29 18.60 -15.54
CA LEU A 177 6.33 19.63 -15.48
C LEU A 177 7.64 19.13 -16.05
N ASP A 178 8.27 19.89 -16.93
CA ASP A 178 9.65 19.63 -17.34
C ASP A 178 10.67 20.15 -16.31
N ALA A 179 11.95 19.90 -16.53
CA ALA A 179 13.03 20.32 -15.62
C ALA A 179 13.19 21.86 -15.51
N ALA A 180 12.64 22.62 -16.45
CA ALA A 180 12.60 24.09 -16.40
C ALA A 180 11.35 24.63 -15.67
N GLY A 181 10.39 23.75 -15.34
CA GLY A 181 9.12 24.12 -14.74
C GLY A 181 8.03 24.50 -15.75
N ASN A 182 8.26 24.25 -17.06
CA ASN A 182 7.20 24.43 -18.04
C ASN A 182 6.13 23.38 -17.84
N GLU A 183 4.88 23.80 -17.80
CA GLU A 183 3.72 22.96 -17.52
C GLU A 183 3.01 22.50 -18.80
N THR A 184 2.43 21.31 -18.71
CA THR A 184 1.46 20.79 -19.67
C THR A 184 0.33 20.15 -18.88
N THR A 185 -0.87 20.68 -18.96
CA THR A 185 -2.06 20.06 -18.39
C THR A 185 -2.43 18.83 -19.23
N LEU A 186 -2.44 17.64 -18.60
CA LEU A 186 -2.85 16.40 -19.25
C LEU A 186 -4.37 16.25 -19.22
N THR A 187 -4.97 16.51 -18.04
CA THR A 187 -6.42 16.44 -17.84
C THR A 187 -6.86 17.36 -16.70
N THR A 188 -8.14 17.73 -16.69
CA THR A 188 -8.83 18.41 -15.58
C THR A 188 -10.13 17.69 -15.22
N THR A 189 -10.35 16.50 -15.77
CA THR A 189 -11.60 15.75 -15.66
C THR A 189 -11.38 14.30 -15.23
N ALA A 190 -10.18 13.97 -14.72
CA ALA A 190 -9.93 12.65 -14.15
C ALA A 190 -10.87 12.41 -12.95
N PRO A 191 -11.26 11.15 -12.66
CA PRO A 191 -11.93 10.82 -11.41
C PRO A 191 -11.13 11.31 -10.20
N VAL A 192 -11.76 11.37 -9.03
CA VAL A 192 -11.04 11.70 -7.79
C VAL A 192 -10.01 10.63 -7.48
N PHE A 193 -8.83 11.07 -7.15
CA PHE A 193 -7.75 10.25 -6.57
C PHE A 193 -6.75 11.18 -5.86
N GLU A 194 -5.97 10.64 -4.96
CA GLU A 194 -4.93 11.34 -4.22
C GLU A 194 -3.83 10.37 -3.75
N GLY A 195 -2.86 10.90 -3.01
CA GLY A 195 -1.84 10.11 -2.35
C GLY A 195 -0.61 9.77 -3.18
N GLY A 196 0.01 8.65 -2.84
CA GLY A 196 1.25 8.18 -3.46
C GLY A 196 1.06 7.63 -4.86
N LEU A 197 1.39 8.43 -5.86
CA LEU A 197 1.30 8.09 -7.29
C LEU A 197 2.55 7.33 -7.76
N THR A 198 2.40 6.49 -8.79
CA THR A 198 3.54 5.82 -9.44
C THR A 198 3.32 5.68 -10.95
N VAL A 199 4.41 5.59 -11.73
CA VAL A 199 4.33 5.33 -13.18
C VAL A 199 4.62 3.86 -13.45
N ALA A 200 3.72 3.19 -14.18
CA ALA A 200 3.85 1.78 -14.48
C ALA A 200 5.10 1.47 -15.32
N PRO A 201 5.84 0.40 -15.01
CA PRO A 201 6.91 -0.08 -15.90
C PRO A 201 6.34 -0.35 -17.30
N MET A 202 7.14 -0.11 -18.35
CA MET A 202 6.67 -0.36 -19.73
C MET A 202 6.27 -1.80 -20.00
N SER A 203 6.78 -2.75 -19.20
CA SER A 203 6.43 -4.18 -19.26
C SER A 203 5.10 -4.51 -18.58
N PHE A 204 4.49 -3.57 -17.85
CA PHE A 204 3.24 -3.84 -17.13
C PHE A 204 2.09 -4.06 -18.11
N PRO A 205 1.36 -5.17 -18.02
CA PRO A 205 0.33 -5.52 -18.99
C PRO A 205 -0.77 -4.44 -19.08
N LYS A 206 -1.12 -4.08 -20.34
CA LYS A 206 -2.19 -3.13 -20.70
C LYS A 206 -1.92 -1.66 -20.30
N PHE A 207 -1.29 -1.37 -19.17
CA PHE A 207 -1.11 -0.02 -18.62
C PHE A 207 0.36 0.41 -18.56
N GLY A 208 1.25 -0.25 -19.32
CA GLY A 208 2.68 0.07 -19.33
C GLY A 208 2.95 1.54 -19.66
N GLY A 209 3.60 2.23 -18.74
CA GLY A 209 3.93 3.64 -18.80
C GLY A 209 2.83 4.60 -18.34
N ASP A 210 1.63 4.14 -18.00
CA ASP A 210 0.57 5.01 -17.48
C ASP A 210 0.84 5.39 -16.01
N LEU A 211 0.29 6.52 -15.58
CA LEU A 211 0.31 6.95 -14.19
C LEU A 211 -0.75 6.14 -13.42
N ILE A 212 -0.33 5.43 -12.39
CA ILE A 212 -1.22 4.69 -11.50
C ILE A 212 -1.54 5.57 -10.30
N ALA A 213 -2.83 5.72 -10.05
CA ALA A 213 -3.39 6.58 -9.04
C ALA A 213 -4.41 5.81 -8.18
N PRO A 214 -4.23 5.75 -6.86
CA PRO A 214 -5.21 5.19 -5.94
C PRO A 214 -6.40 6.16 -5.76
N ASP A 215 -7.60 5.61 -5.64
CA ASP A 215 -8.84 6.34 -5.33
C ASP A 215 -9.34 5.83 -3.98
N GLU A 216 -8.98 6.53 -2.95
CA GLU A 216 -9.31 6.24 -1.55
C GLU A 216 -10.82 6.08 -1.35
N LEU A 217 -11.61 7.00 -1.93
CA LEU A 217 -13.05 7.05 -1.72
C LEU A 217 -13.79 5.84 -2.28
N SER A 218 -13.25 5.20 -3.34
CA SER A 218 -13.90 4.07 -3.99
C SER A 218 -13.11 2.76 -3.94
N GLY A 219 -11.89 2.77 -3.38
CA GLY A 219 -11.01 1.59 -3.32
C GLY A 219 -10.46 1.16 -4.68
N ARG A 220 -10.46 2.04 -5.68
CA ARG A 220 -9.99 1.73 -7.04
C ARG A 220 -8.54 2.14 -7.26
N ALA A 221 -7.84 1.39 -8.10
CA ALA A 221 -6.63 1.84 -8.76
C ALA A 221 -6.97 2.27 -10.20
N LEU A 222 -6.58 3.48 -10.57
CA LEU A 222 -6.80 4.07 -11.89
C LEU A 222 -5.48 4.15 -12.65
N ALA A 223 -5.52 4.01 -13.96
CA ALA A 223 -4.42 4.30 -14.87
C ALA A 223 -4.76 5.54 -15.69
N ILE A 224 -3.90 6.54 -15.69
CA ILE A 224 -4.04 7.78 -16.47
C ILE A 224 -2.99 7.74 -17.57
N ASP A 225 -3.43 7.76 -18.82
CA ASP A 225 -2.53 7.72 -19.95
C ASP A 225 -1.98 9.14 -20.30
N PRO A 226 -0.99 9.29 -21.21
CA PRO A 226 -0.45 10.58 -21.59
C PRO A 226 -1.45 11.54 -22.26
N THR A 227 -2.61 11.05 -22.68
CA THR A 227 -3.69 11.90 -23.20
C THR A 227 -4.62 12.42 -22.11
N GLY A 228 -4.41 11.96 -20.86
CA GLY A 228 -5.24 12.28 -19.70
C GLY A 228 -6.47 11.39 -19.54
N ALA A 229 -6.61 10.34 -20.36
CA ALA A 229 -7.72 9.42 -20.23
C ALA A 229 -7.51 8.48 -19.03
N ALA A 230 -8.54 8.37 -18.18
CA ALA A 230 -8.53 7.51 -17.00
C ALA A 230 -9.18 6.17 -17.31
N THR A 231 -8.53 5.07 -16.89
CA THR A 231 -9.02 3.70 -17.05
C THR A 231 -8.90 2.96 -15.72
N LEU A 232 -9.91 2.15 -15.38
CA LEU A 232 -9.85 1.28 -14.20
C LEU A 232 -8.81 0.17 -14.39
N VAL A 233 -7.89 0.05 -13.43
CA VAL A 233 -6.95 -1.07 -13.31
C VAL A 233 -7.61 -2.22 -12.56
N ALA A 234 -8.00 -1.97 -11.31
CA ALA A 234 -8.68 -2.91 -10.45
C ALA A 234 -9.48 -2.19 -9.36
N THR A 235 -10.42 -2.88 -8.75
CA THR A 235 -11.09 -2.45 -7.52
C THR A 235 -10.64 -3.34 -6.38
N SER A 236 -10.19 -2.74 -5.30
CA SER A 236 -9.81 -3.42 -4.06
C SER A 236 -11.06 -3.91 -3.32
N ASP A 237 -10.92 -4.98 -2.54
CA ASP A 237 -11.87 -5.43 -1.53
C ASP A 237 -11.54 -4.88 -0.12
N ALA A 238 -10.49 -4.06 -0.01
CA ALA A 238 -10.21 -3.31 1.21
C ALA A 238 -11.33 -2.28 1.49
N PRO A 239 -11.54 -1.90 2.75
CA PRO A 239 -12.42 -0.78 3.07
C PRO A 239 -12.08 0.46 2.23
N ALA A 240 -13.09 1.22 1.84
CA ALA A 240 -12.97 2.43 1.06
C ALA A 240 -13.71 3.57 1.75
N GLY A 241 -13.26 4.80 1.54
CA GLY A 241 -13.83 6.00 2.13
C GLY A 241 -12.73 6.93 2.66
N PRO A 242 -13.11 8.16 3.04
CA PRO A 242 -12.16 9.15 3.58
C PRO A 242 -11.40 8.59 4.78
N ASP A 243 -10.10 8.86 4.84
CA ASP A 243 -9.18 8.42 5.89
C ASP A 243 -9.20 6.90 6.13
N THR A 244 -9.48 6.09 5.08
CA THR A 244 -9.64 4.63 5.24
C THR A 244 -9.15 3.83 4.02
N GLY A 245 -9.33 4.36 2.83
CA GLY A 245 -9.17 3.65 1.56
C GLY A 245 -7.72 3.44 1.10
N VAL A 246 -7.57 3.15 -0.19
CA VAL A 246 -6.24 2.96 -0.80
C VAL A 246 -5.57 4.31 -1.04
N GLU A 247 -4.33 4.48 -0.55
CA GLU A 247 -3.64 5.76 -0.51
C GLU A 247 -2.38 5.80 -1.36
N GLY A 248 -1.46 4.88 -1.23
CA GLY A 248 -0.19 4.88 -1.93
C GLY A 248 0.02 3.68 -2.83
N ALA A 249 0.58 3.88 -4.02
CA ALA A 249 0.84 2.83 -5.00
C ALA A 249 2.34 2.67 -5.30
N ALA A 250 2.80 1.42 -5.44
CA ALA A 250 4.15 1.12 -5.90
C ALA A 250 4.20 -0.17 -6.72
N PHE A 251 5.11 -0.25 -7.70
CA PHE A 251 5.43 -1.49 -8.40
C PHE A 251 6.54 -2.25 -7.70
N VAL A 252 6.37 -3.55 -7.54
CA VAL A 252 7.38 -4.44 -6.96
C VAL A 252 8.57 -4.58 -7.92
N PRO A 253 9.74 -3.99 -7.62
CA PRO A 253 10.86 -4.03 -8.54
C PRO A 253 11.60 -5.36 -8.47
N SER A 254 12.35 -5.68 -9.53
CA SER A 254 13.16 -6.90 -9.57
C SER A 254 14.18 -6.95 -8.43
N GLY A 255 14.32 -8.12 -7.81
CA GLY A 255 15.21 -8.37 -6.67
C GLY A 255 14.68 -7.88 -5.33
N PHE A 256 13.58 -7.13 -5.31
CA PHE A 256 13.00 -6.59 -4.07
C PHE A 256 12.58 -7.69 -3.09
N LEU A 257 11.90 -8.73 -3.60
CA LEU A 257 11.36 -9.81 -2.77
C LEU A 257 12.43 -10.70 -2.12
N THR A 258 13.69 -10.56 -2.52
CA THR A 258 14.80 -11.33 -1.92
C THR A 258 15.59 -10.57 -0.87
N SER A 259 15.71 -9.25 -1.00
CA SER A 259 16.57 -8.44 -0.13
C SER A 259 16.11 -6.98 0.02
N GLY A 260 14.95 -6.63 -0.54
CA GLY A 260 14.42 -5.27 -0.48
C GLY A 260 13.70 -4.96 0.83
N THR A 261 13.44 -3.68 1.02
CA THR A 261 12.68 -3.15 2.15
C THR A 261 11.63 -2.17 1.65
N ALA A 262 10.39 -2.36 2.07
CA ALA A 262 9.30 -1.41 1.87
C ALA A 262 9.29 -0.40 3.02
N TYR A 263 8.91 0.84 2.71
CA TYR A 263 8.73 1.92 3.67
C TYR A 263 7.42 2.65 3.40
N THR A 264 6.75 3.11 4.45
CA THR A 264 5.56 3.96 4.38
C THR A 264 5.45 4.82 5.62
N ALA A 265 4.79 5.97 5.51
CA ALA A 265 4.45 6.79 6.65
C ALA A 265 3.20 6.23 7.35
N ASP A 266 3.23 6.16 8.69
CA ASP A 266 2.09 5.86 9.54
C ASP A 266 1.72 7.15 10.27
N ARG A 267 0.90 7.97 9.61
CA ARG A 267 0.56 9.31 10.05
C ARG A 267 -0.39 9.30 11.24
N SER A 268 -0.11 10.13 12.24
CA SER A 268 -1.05 10.30 13.35
C SER A 268 -2.22 11.20 12.95
N THR A 269 -3.42 10.62 12.93
CA THR A 269 -4.68 11.31 12.64
C THR A 269 -5.66 11.11 13.80
N PRO A 270 -5.59 11.96 14.83
CA PRO A 270 -6.42 11.82 16.01
C PRO A 270 -7.92 11.85 15.68
N GLY A 271 -8.66 10.85 16.17
CA GLY A 271 -10.10 10.70 15.92
C GLY A 271 -10.46 9.72 14.81
N ASN A 272 -9.49 9.29 14.00
CA ASN A 272 -9.66 8.16 13.10
C ASN A 272 -9.77 6.84 13.89
N PRO A 273 -10.59 5.86 13.46
CA PRO A 273 -10.61 4.51 14.06
C PRO A 273 -9.23 3.84 14.09
N HIS A 274 -8.38 4.19 13.16
CA HIS A 274 -6.99 3.79 13.05
C HIS A 274 -6.10 5.05 13.03
N PRO A 275 -5.72 5.59 14.16
CA PRO A 275 -5.16 6.93 14.25
C PRO A 275 -3.70 7.06 13.82
N GLY A 276 -2.99 5.98 13.52
CA GLY A 276 -1.56 6.02 13.21
C GLY A 276 -0.68 6.36 14.42
N THR A 277 0.64 6.33 14.22
CA THR A 277 1.62 6.44 15.30
C THR A 277 2.70 7.50 15.09
N ASP A 278 2.63 8.31 14.04
CA ASP A 278 3.70 9.24 13.63
C ASP A 278 5.05 8.50 13.46
N THR A 279 5.02 7.40 12.71
CA THR A 279 6.19 6.53 12.56
C THR A 279 6.43 6.21 11.09
N LEU A 280 7.68 6.30 10.65
CA LEU A 280 8.09 5.67 9.40
C LEU A 280 8.21 4.16 9.64
N LEU A 281 7.43 3.40 8.92
CA LEU A 281 7.37 1.94 9.00
C LEU A 281 8.26 1.30 7.97
N ARG A 282 8.73 0.07 8.25
CA ARG A 282 9.43 -0.75 7.26
C ARG A 282 8.97 -2.20 7.29
N LEU A 283 9.04 -2.86 6.12
CA LEU A 283 8.69 -4.26 5.93
C LEU A 283 9.66 -4.92 4.96
N GLN A 284 10.15 -6.11 5.31
CA GLN A 284 11.10 -6.83 4.46
C GLN A 284 10.40 -7.46 3.24
N GLY A 285 10.99 -7.34 2.05
CA GLY A 285 10.44 -7.90 0.82
C GLY A 285 10.19 -9.41 0.88
N VAL A 286 11.02 -10.16 1.61
CA VAL A 286 10.83 -11.61 1.82
C VAL A 286 9.52 -11.94 2.53
N ALA A 287 9.00 -11.05 3.38
CA ALA A 287 7.71 -11.24 4.04
C ALA A 287 6.56 -11.07 3.03
N LEU A 288 6.66 -10.10 2.12
CA LEU A 288 5.70 -9.91 1.02
C LEU A 288 5.73 -11.10 0.05
N ALA A 289 6.92 -11.62 -0.28
CA ALA A 289 7.05 -12.85 -1.09
C ALA A 289 6.34 -14.04 -0.44
N ALA A 290 6.48 -14.20 0.87
CA ALA A 290 5.81 -15.26 1.63
C ALA A 290 4.27 -15.09 1.65
N ALA A 291 3.76 -13.87 1.47
CA ALA A 291 2.34 -13.56 1.34
C ALA A 291 1.80 -13.72 -0.10
N GLY A 292 2.63 -14.13 -1.05
CA GLY A 292 2.21 -14.40 -2.44
C GLY A 292 2.38 -13.22 -3.40
N VAL A 293 3.06 -12.16 -3.00
CA VAL A 293 3.40 -11.02 -3.88
C VAL A 293 4.49 -11.44 -4.88
N HIS A 294 4.42 -10.94 -6.11
CA HIS A 294 5.39 -11.19 -7.18
C HIS A 294 6.05 -9.90 -7.68
N GLU A 295 7.22 -10.05 -8.29
CA GLU A 295 7.85 -8.92 -9.01
C GLU A 295 6.96 -8.46 -10.16
N GLY A 296 6.78 -7.14 -10.28
CA GLY A 296 5.90 -6.53 -11.27
C GLY A 296 4.46 -6.32 -10.82
N ASP A 297 4.05 -6.85 -9.68
CA ASP A 297 2.74 -6.55 -9.08
C ASP A 297 2.66 -5.09 -8.63
N ILE A 298 1.44 -4.54 -8.53
CA ILE A 298 1.20 -3.25 -7.88
C ILE A 298 0.81 -3.53 -6.43
N LEU A 299 1.48 -2.88 -5.50
CA LEU A 299 1.06 -2.84 -4.11
C LEU A 299 0.40 -1.48 -3.82
N LEU A 300 -0.74 -1.51 -3.15
CA LEU A 300 -1.36 -0.32 -2.57
C LEU A 300 -1.33 -0.43 -1.05
N ILE A 301 -0.97 0.64 -0.36
CA ILE A 301 -1.23 0.79 1.07
C ILE A 301 -2.63 1.37 1.28
N THR A 302 -3.16 1.21 2.47
CA THR A 302 -4.43 1.83 2.86
C THR A 302 -4.21 2.84 3.98
N GLU A 303 -5.01 3.88 3.98
CA GLU A 303 -4.92 4.96 4.95
C GLU A 303 -5.37 4.50 6.34
N GLY A 304 -6.57 4.02 6.51
CA GLY A 304 -7.07 3.68 7.84
C GLY A 304 -7.65 2.26 7.97
N SER A 305 -7.28 1.32 7.11
CA SER A 305 -7.87 -0.02 7.12
C SER A 305 -6.90 -1.17 7.42
N ASP A 306 -5.65 -0.87 7.70
CA ASP A 306 -4.63 -1.88 8.07
C ASP A 306 -4.47 -2.99 7.02
N ARG A 307 -4.29 -2.59 5.74
CA ARG A 307 -4.20 -3.51 4.62
C ARG A 307 -3.10 -3.12 3.65
N ILE A 308 -2.56 -4.12 2.98
CA ILE A 308 -1.87 -3.97 1.70
C ILE A 308 -2.76 -4.64 0.66
N VAL A 309 -2.98 -3.98 -0.45
CA VAL A 309 -3.66 -4.58 -1.62
C VAL A 309 -2.61 -4.93 -2.65
N ASP A 310 -2.59 -6.17 -3.08
CA ASP A 310 -1.76 -6.68 -4.16
C ASP A 310 -2.59 -6.81 -5.43
N ILE A 311 -2.17 -6.14 -6.51
CA ILE A 311 -2.82 -6.18 -7.81
C ILE A 311 -1.91 -6.89 -8.80
N GLN A 312 -2.40 -8.01 -9.32
CA GLN A 312 -1.75 -8.86 -10.31
C GLN A 312 -2.46 -8.74 -11.66
N CYS A 313 -1.70 -8.50 -12.73
CA CYS A 313 -2.26 -8.31 -14.07
C CYS A 313 -1.74 -9.36 -15.08
N THR A 314 -2.40 -10.54 -15.16
CA THR A 314 -2.06 -11.57 -16.15
C THR A 314 -3.22 -12.56 -16.34
N PRO A 315 -4.01 -12.57 -17.45
CA PRO A 315 -4.11 -11.58 -18.53
C PRO A 315 -4.99 -10.36 -18.19
N GLY A 316 -5.75 -10.39 -17.10
CA GLY A 316 -6.54 -9.28 -16.54
C GLY A 316 -5.99 -8.90 -15.19
N CYS A 317 -6.40 -7.75 -14.66
CA CYS A 317 -6.00 -7.34 -13.32
C CYS A 317 -6.99 -7.86 -12.27
N THR A 318 -6.45 -8.47 -11.24
CA THR A 318 -7.18 -8.90 -10.03
C THR A 318 -6.50 -8.34 -8.81
N SER A 319 -7.24 -8.04 -7.78
CA SER A 319 -6.73 -7.59 -6.50
C SER A 319 -6.92 -8.67 -5.44
N GLN A 320 -5.99 -8.72 -4.50
CA GLN A 320 -6.14 -9.45 -3.24
C GLN A 320 -5.70 -8.57 -2.07
N THR A 321 -6.43 -8.63 -0.98
CA THR A 321 -6.07 -7.90 0.23
C THR A 321 -5.23 -8.78 1.14
N ILE A 322 -4.08 -8.28 1.54
CA ILE A 322 -3.17 -8.92 2.48
C ILE A 322 -3.43 -8.33 3.86
N GLY A 323 -3.86 -9.16 4.81
CA GLY A 323 -4.07 -8.74 6.19
C GLY A 323 -2.75 -8.52 6.92
N MET A 324 -2.69 -7.48 7.73
CA MET A 324 -1.56 -7.18 8.60
C MET A 324 -1.83 -7.75 10.00
N GLY A 325 -0.79 -8.22 10.67
CA GLY A 325 -0.91 -8.82 12.01
C GLY A 325 -0.96 -7.84 13.16
N GLN A 326 -0.66 -6.59 12.88
CA GLN A 326 -0.86 -5.46 13.80
C GLN A 326 -1.44 -4.34 12.97
N SER A 327 -2.26 -3.52 13.60
CA SER A 327 -2.79 -2.34 13.00
C SER A 327 -1.66 -1.35 12.70
N VAL A 328 -1.25 -1.37 11.47
CA VAL A 328 -0.61 -0.23 10.84
C VAL A 328 -1.75 0.65 10.43
N ALA A 329 -1.85 1.72 11.09
CA ALA A 329 -3.16 2.23 11.19
C ALA A 329 -3.48 3.25 10.11
N HIS A 330 -2.54 4.07 9.67
CA HIS A 330 -2.81 5.20 8.82
C HIS A 330 -1.66 5.41 7.83
N GLY A 331 -1.65 4.54 6.80
CA GLY A 331 -0.64 4.61 5.73
C GLY A 331 -0.85 5.84 4.87
N GLU A 332 0.08 6.79 4.89
CA GLU A 332 -0.01 8.06 4.20
C GLU A 332 1.04 8.17 3.10
N GLY A 333 0.71 8.86 2.02
CA GLY A 333 1.63 9.18 0.93
C GLY A 333 2.12 7.96 0.15
N HIS A 334 3.38 7.94 -0.21
CA HIS A 334 3.95 6.87 -1.04
C HIS A 334 4.24 5.58 -0.27
N LEU A 335 3.99 4.46 -0.93
CA LEU A 335 4.66 3.20 -0.62
C LEU A 335 6.00 3.17 -1.36
N LEU A 336 7.11 3.24 -0.64
CA LEU A 336 8.44 3.20 -1.24
C LEU A 336 9.03 1.79 -1.15
N LEU A 337 9.36 1.19 -2.30
CA LEU A 337 9.99 -0.13 -2.39
C LEU A 337 11.46 0.02 -2.81
N VAL A 338 12.37 -0.21 -1.88
CA VAL A 338 13.82 -0.13 -2.13
C VAL A 338 14.38 -1.52 -2.31
N ALA A 339 14.81 -1.87 -3.52
CA ALA A 339 15.51 -3.13 -3.78
C ALA A 339 16.82 -3.17 -3.00
N GLY A 340 17.14 -4.31 -2.38
CA GLY A 340 18.41 -4.50 -1.70
C GLY A 340 19.58 -4.38 -2.71
N ARG A 341 20.68 -3.76 -2.31
CA ARG A 341 21.90 -3.85 -3.10
C ARG A 341 22.37 -5.31 -3.10
N PRO A 342 22.68 -5.90 -4.27
CA PRO A 342 23.33 -7.19 -4.29
C PRO A 342 24.61 -7.08 -3.46
N VAL A 343 24.70 -7.82 -2.37
CA VAL A 343 25.95 -7.90 -1.60
C VAL A 343 26.93 -8.66 -2.48
N ALA A 344 27.84 -7.94 -3.14
CA ALA A 344 28.90 -8.55 -3.93
C ALA A 344 29.70 -9.51 -3.03
N GLY A 345 29.53 -10.82 -3.25
CA GLY A 345 30.27 -11.85 -2.54
C GLY A 345 29.49 -12.78 -1.62
N GLN A 346 28.19 -12.65 -1.45
CA GLN A 346 27.40 -13.73 -0.83
C GLN A 346 27.06 -14.78 -1.89
N THR A 347 27.91 -15.80 -2.00
CA THR A 347 27.48 -17.09 -2.58
C THR A 347 26.26 -17.54 -1.77
N PRO A 348 25.16 -17.97 -2.43
CA PRO A 348 24.00 -18.47 -1.69
C PRO A 348 24.49 -19.53 -0.72
N SER A 349 24.31 -19.30 0.58
CA SER A 349 24.57 -20.32 1.60
C SER A 349 23.65 -21.48 1.24
N ALA A 350 24.23 -22.60 0.85
CA ALA A 350 23.46 -23.80 0.55
C ALA A 350 22.54 -24.06 1.74
N SER A 351 21.24 -24.14 1.48
CA SER A 351 20.23 -24.52 2.47
C SER A 351 20.78 -25.74 3.22
N PRO A 352 20.78 -25.75 4.56
CA PRO A 352 21.24 -26.92 5.28
C PRO A 352 20.37 -28.10 4.86
N THR A 353 21.00 -29.13 4.29
CA THR A 353 20.36 -30.42 4.01
C THR A 353 19.69 -30.88 5.32
N PRO A 354 18.38 -31.13 5.32
CA PRO A 354 17.73 -31.61 6.54
C PRO A 354 18.42 -32.88 6.99
N ALA A 355 18.88 -32.90 8.25
CA ALA A 355 19.47 -34.08 8.86
C ALA A 355 18.43 -35.21 8.83
N PRO A 356 18.85 -36.48 8.60
CA PRO A 356 17.94 -37.59 8.58
C PRO A 356 17.27 -37.71 9.96
N VAL A 357 15.93 -37.67 9.96
CA VAL A 357 15.12 -37.86 11.15
C VAL A 357 15.34 -39.29 11.62
N ALA A 358 15.98 -39.45 12.76
CA ALA A 358 16.08 -40.71 13.45
C ALA A 358 14.66 -41.16 13.87
N THR A 359 14.17 -42.24 13.30
CA THR A 359 12.93 -42.90 13.73
C THR A 359 13.12 -43.47 15.11
N ALA A 360 12.62 -42.77 16.13
CA ALA A 360 12.50 -43.32 17.48
C ALA A 360 11.21 -44.16 17.51
N GLU A 361 11.38 -45.49 17.55
CA GLU A 361 10.32 -46.40 17.98
C GLU A 361 10.10 -46.21 19.48
N GLY A 362 9.03 -45.50 19.84
CA GLY A 362 8.60 -45.32 21.22
C GLY A 362 7.09 -45.34 21.27
N GLY A 363 6.52 -46.49 21.67
CA GLY A 363 5.10 -46.69 21.89
C GLY A 363 4.55 -45.73 22.94
N VAL A 364 3.49 -44.97 22.60
CA VAL A 364 2.77 -44.10 23.52
C VAL A 364 1.51 -44.84 24.01
N PRO A 365 1.24 -44.89 25.33
CA PRO A 365 -0.01 -45.48 25.82
C PRO A 365 -1.21 -44.58 25.49
N VAL A 366 -2.23 -45.17 24.93
CA VAL A 366 -3.52 -44.57 24.65
C VAL A 366 -4.28 -44.33 25.94
N VAL A 367 -4.47 -43.06 26.34
CA VAL A 367 -5.41 -42.66 27.38
C VAL A 367 -6.71 -42.20 26.75
N PRO A 368 -7.88 -42.73 27.12
CA PRO A 368 -9.14 -42.30 26.54
C PRO A 368 -9.56 -40.95 27.11
N VAL A 369 -9.71 -39.94 26.23
CA VAL A 369 -10.30 -38.66 26.59
C VAL A 369 -11.82 -38.82 26.55
N VAL A 370 -12.43 -38.75 27.74
CA VAL A 370 -13.88 -38.71 27.93
C VAL A 370 -14.40 -37.30 27.59
N LEU A 371 -15.37 -37.23 26.71
CA LEU A 371 -16.15 -36.05 26.36
C LEU A 371 -16.80 -35.42 27.62
N VAL A 372 -16.48 -34.11 27.84
CA VAL A 372 -17.31 -33.17 28.59
C VAL A 372 -17.68 -32.03 27.69
N ALA A 373 -18.78 -32.21 26.97
CA ALA A 373 -19.43 -31.15 26.20
C ALA A 373 -20.90 -31.17 26.58
N ALA A 374 -21.30 -30.27 27.48
CA ALA A 374 -22.68 -29.73 27.59
C ALA A 374 -22.78 -28.98 28.93
N ALA A 375 -22.69 -27.67 28.94
CA ALA A 375 -23.35 -26.74 29.88
C ALA A 375 -22.79 -25.30 29.83
N VAL A 376 -22.78 -24.64 28.68
CA VAL A 376 -22.53 -23.15 28.63
C VAL A 376 -23.45 -22.44 27.62
N VAL A 377 -24.61 -22.95 27.27
CA VAL A 377 -25.50 -22.27 26.31
C VAL A 377 -26.77 -21.66 26.94
N LEU A 378 -26.95 -21.68 28.23
CA LEU A 378 -28.21 -21.19 28.87
C LEU A 378 -28.09 -19.94 29.78
N ALA A 379 -26.95 -19.24 29.82
CA ALA A 379 -26.78 -18.09 30.74
C ALA A 379 -26.74 -16.69 30.07
N LEU A 380 -26.77 -16.57 28.74
CA LEU A 380 -26.67 -15.26 28.05
C LEU A 380 -28.00 -14.75 27.42
N GLY A 381 -29.11 -15.44 27.61
CA GLY A 381 -30.44 -15.06 27.07
C GLY A 381 -31.25 -14.09 27.91
N TRP A 382 -30.83 -13.68 29.09
CA TRP A 382 -31.73 -12.97 30.03
C TRP A 382 -31.39 -11.51 30.39
N LEU A 383 -30.36 -10.92 29.77
CA LEU A 383 -29.96 -9.52 30.04
C LEU A 383 -30.15 -8.53 28.88
N GLY A 384 -30.63 -8.97 27.71
CA GLY A 384 -30.83 -8.12 26.52
C GLY A 384 -32.17 -7.43 26.39
N GLY A 385 -33.15 -7.65 27.29
CA GLY A 385 -34.54 -7.31 27.09
C GLY A 385 -35.03 -5.98 27.68
N ARG A 386 -34.23 -5.11 28.24
CA ARG A 386 -34.72 -3.95 29.01
C ARG A 386 -34.23 -2.56 28.60
N TRP A 387 -33.58 -2.36 27.46
CA TRP A 387 -33.06 -1.02 27.12
C TRP A 387 -33.65 -0.36 25.86
N PHE A 388 -34.74 -0.86 25.28
CA PHE A 388 -35.44 -0.25 24.15
C PHE A 388 -36.87 0.22 24.50
N ARG A 389 -37.01 1.10 25.52
CA ARG A 389 -38.20 1.95 25.65
C ARG A 389 -37.84 3.23 26.40
N ARG A 390 -37.57 4.32 25.64
CA ARG A 390 -37.87 5.74 25.97
C ARG A 390 -36.97 6.66 25.15
N ARG A 391 -37.54 7.15 24.05
CA ARG A 391 -37.55 8.59 23.72
C ARG A 391 -38.27 8.76 22.38
N ARG A 392 -39.54 9.18 22.46
CA ARG A 392 -40.20 9.89 21.38
C ARG A 392 -39.82 11.36 21.53
N PRO A 393 -39.46 12.11 20.46
CA PRO A 393 -39.46 13.55 20.52
C PRO A 393 -40.91 14.05 20.32
N SER A 394 -41.35 14.98 21.18
CA SER A 394 -42.53 15.78 21.02
C SER A 394 -42.33 16.79 19.91
N SER A 395 -43.15 16.73 18.88
CA SER A 395 -43.47 17.87 18.01
C SER A 395 -44.32 18.83 18.84
N ASP A 396 -43.89 20.11 18.94
CA ASP A 396 -44.79 21.28 18.98
C ASP A 396 -43.98 22.58 18.98
N ALA A 397 -44.42 23.48 18.06
CA ALA A 397 -44.17 24.90 17.79
C ALA A 397 -42.97 25.24 16.91
#